data_9d61aacc222423e893069046b0f0b877
#
_entry.id   9d61aacc222423e893069046b0f0b877
#
_cell.length_a   1.000
_cell.length_b   1.000
_cell.length_c   1.000
_cell.angle_alpha   90.00
_cell.angle_beta   90.00
_cell.angle_gamma   90.00
#
_symmetry.space_group_name_H-M   'P 1'
#
loop_
_entity.id
_entity.type
_entity.pdbx_description
1 polymer ?
#
loop_
_entity_poly.entity_id
_entity_poly.type
_entity_poly.pdbx_seq_one_letter_code
_entity_poly.pdbx_strand_id
1 'polypeptide(L)'
;MSHSEYILGTRGSALALTQSRLAAESVTELYAEHQPGGEPAESVSFELRTVKTEGDVFTGPLATLGGTGVFAAALRQRLLDGADAPAEQRVDMAVHSLKDLPSAPCPGLVVAATLKREDPRDALVARDGLTVDTLPEGSRVGTGSPRRAAQLRALRPDLEIVDIRGNVGTRIGRVKGLEEHSGKQVVLRQNAETDEHADRGVGTERLGDCDAVVLAVSGLKRLGKEHLITEYLDPSRMLPAPGQGALALEVRESEFGNPDPAVLDDAELARPTRSLGRALIAANHYETRLAVSAERALLRRLEAGCAAPIGAFAEIVEGDLVLSAVVASSDGTDLLRHTSATSELDVPGAERLGVRVAEDLLQMGAAALAGLDVK
;
A
#
# COMPACT_ATOMS: atom_id res chain seq x y z
N MET A 1 5.54 26.11 26.36
CA MET A 1 5.49 25.13 25.29
C MET A 1 5.78 23.77 25.89
N SER A 2 4.86 22.83 25.83
CA SER A 2 5.14 21.42 26.17
C SER A 2 5.60 20.70 24.89
N HIS A 3 6.66 19.90 25.02
CA HIS A 3 7.19 19.09 23.93
C HIS A 3 7.08 17.62 24.30
N SER A 4 6.56 16.80 23.36
CA SER A 4 6.45 15.35 23.54
C SER A 4 7.17 14.63 22.42
N GLU A 5 8.04 13.70 22.75
CA GLU A 5 8.77 12.86 21.82
C GLU A 5 8.18 11.44 21.82
N TYR A 6 7.95 10.90 20.64
CA TYR A 6 7.36 9.58 20.42
C TYR A 6 8.26 8.70 19.56
N ILE A 7 8.16 7.38 19.72
CA ILE A 7 8.91 6.41 18.93
C ILE A 7 8.04 5.92 17.77
N LEU A 8 8.48 6.21 16.54
CA LEU A 8 7.84 5.77 15.31
C LEU A 8 8.51 4.49 14.80
N GLY A 9 7.78 3.37 14.88
CA GLY A 9 8.21 2.09 14.35
C GLY A 9 8.13 2.03 12.82
N THR A 10 9.19 1.57 12.18
CA THR A 10 9.28 1.44 10.72
C THR A 10 10.04 0.20 10.30
N ARG A 11 9.81 -0.27 9.06
CA ARG A 11 10.64 -1.31 8.45
C ARG A 11 11.96 -0.73 7.95
N GLY A 12 12.97 -1.59 7.75
CA GLY A 12 14.32 -1.18 7.33
C GLY A 12 14.47 -0.87 5.85
N SER A 13 13.46 -1.05 4.99
CA SER A 13 13.58 -0.75 3.56
C SER A 13 13.65 0.76 3.30
N ALA A 14 14.38 1.17 2.25
CA ALA A 14 14.50 2.59 1.88
C ALA A 14 13.11 3.27 1.72
N LEU A 15 12.15 2.59 1.07
CA LEU A 15 10.80 3.12 0.92
C LEU A 15 10.09 3.29 2.28
N ALA A 16 10.19 2.30 3.18
CA ALA A 16 9.55 2.39 4.48
C ALA A 16 10.15 3.52 5.34
N LEU A 17 11.47 3.67 5.33
CA LEU A 17 12.15 4.78 6.02
C LEU A 17 11.74 6.14 5.47
N THR A 18 11.66 6.28 4.15
CA THR A 18 11.18 7.53 3.51
C THR A 18 9.73 7.82 3.88
N GLN A 19 8.84 6.83 3.81
CA GLN A 19 7.44 6.96 4.20
C GLN A 19 7.28 7.39 5.66
N SER A 20 8.08 6.82 6.56
CA SER A 20 8.03 7.13 7.98
C SER A 20 8.53 8.55 8.29
N ARG A 21 9.58 9.03 7.60
CA ARG A 21 10.03 10.43 7.71
C ARG A 21 8.95 11.41 7.23
N LEU A 22 8.41 11.17 6.03
CA LEU A 22 7.32 11.99 5.49
C LEU A 22 6.10 12.02 6.43
N ALA A 23 5.75 10.89 7.03
CA ALA A 23 4.65 10.83 7.98
C ALA A 23 4.96 11.61 9.26
N ALA A 24 6.16 11.49 9.82
CA ALA A 24 6.59 12.23 10.99
C ALA A 24 6.56 13.75 10.75
N GLU A 25 7.12 14.19 9.63
CA GLU A 25 7.13 15.59 9.19
C GLU A 25 5.70 16.11 9.04
N SER A 26 4.84 15.41 8.28
CA SER A 26 3.44 15.81 8.07
C SER A 26 2.64 15.91 9.37
N VAL A 27 2.79 14.96 10.30
CA VAL A 27 2.10 15.01 11.60
C VAL A 27 2.57 16.19 12.42
N THR A 28 3.89 16.45 12.46
CA THR A 28 4.46 17.57 13.22
C THR A 28 3.99 18.91 12.67
N GLU A 29 4.04 19.12 11.37
CA GLU A 29 3.62 20.34 10.68
C GLU A 29 2.13 20.60 10.85
N LEU A 30 1.27 19.62 10.51
CA LEU A 30 -0.18 19.77 10.59
C LEU A 30 -0.66 19.99 12.03
N TYR A 31 -0.02 19.35 13.01
CA TYR A 31 -0.34 19.61 14.41
C TYR A 31 0.03 21.03 14.84
N ALA A 32 1.17 21.56 14.40
CA ALA A 32 1.57 22.94 14.70
C ALA A 32 0.61 23.97 14.07
N GLU A 33 0.08 23.69 12.88
CA GLU A 33 -0.88 24.57 12.18
C GLU A 33 -2.27 24.57 12.82
N HIS A 34 -2.69 23.45 13.44
CA HIS A 34 -4.04 23.27 13.99
C HIS A 34 -4.14 23.52 15.49
N GLN A 35 -3.15 24.21 16.11
CA GLN A 35 -3.23 24.57 17.53
C GLN A 35 -4.36 25.59 17.79
N PRO A 36 -5.26 25.34 18.78
CA PRO A 36 -6.27 26.33 19.17
C PRO A 36 -5.60 27.62 19.65
N GLY A 37 -6.06 28.77 19.13
CA GLY A 37 -5.54 30.05 19.55
C GLY A 37 -5.83 30.32 21.04
N GLY A 38 -4.77 30.52 21.83
CA GLY A 38 -4.87 30.89 23.26
C GLY A 38 -4.42 29.80 24.23
N GLU A 39 -4.15 28.59 23.79
CA GLU A 39 -3.52 27.54 24.62
C GLU A 39 -1.99 27.57 24.49
N PRO A 40 -1.24 27.05 25.51
CA PRO A 40 0.20 26.89 25.38
C PRO A 40 0.51 26.00 24.18
N ALA A 41 1.32 26.49 23.25
CA ALA A 41 1.69 25.72 22.05
C ALA A 41 2.28 24.36 22.45
N GLU A 42 1.70 23.29 21.96
CA GLU A 42 2.22 21.94 22.09
C GLU A 42 2.97 21.54 20.82
N SER A 43 4.02 20.74 20.97
CA SER A 43 4.72 20.19 19.82
C SER A 43 4.98 18.70 20.01
N VAL A 44 5.00 17.97 18.91
CA VAL A 44 5.35 16.55 18.86
C VAL A 44 6.56 16.37 17.96
N SER A 45 7.40 15.40 18.31
CA SER A 45 8.47 14.93 17.43
C SER A 45 8.56 13.40 17.47
N PHE A 46 9.24 12.84 16.48
CA PHE A 46 9.31 11.39 16.31
C PHE A 46 10.76 10.91 16.13
N GLU A 47 11.20 9.98 16.98
CA GLU A 47 12.39 9.18 16.75
C GLU A 47 12.01 7.94 15.93
N LEU A 48 12.69 7.69 14.80
CA LEU A 48 12.45 6.51 13.97
C LEU A 48 13.17 5.29 14.55
N ARG A 49 12.42 4.21 14.74
CA ARG A 49 12.96 2.93 15.20
C ARG A 49 12.68 1.82 14.21
N THR A 50 13.74 1.21 13.67
CA THR A 50 13.62 0.12 12.71
C THR A 50 13.26 -1.19 13.42
N VAL A 51 12.19 -1.83 12.96
CA VAL A 51 11.73 -3.15 13.40
C VAL A 51 11.95 -4.14 12.25
N LYS A 52 12.68 -5.23 12.52
CA LYS A 52 12.84 -6.32 11.55
C LYS A 52 11.56 -7.11 11.45
N THR A 53 11.08 -7.36 10.24
CA THR A 53 9.90 -8.19 9.98
C THR A 53 10.28 -9.49 9.31
N GLU A 54 9.49 -10.55 9.51
CA GLU A 54 9.70 -11.84 8.82
C GLU A 54 9.64 -11.68 7.30
N GLY A 55 8.77 -10.81 6.82
CA GLY A 55 8.66 -10.49 5.39
C GLY A 55 9.90 -9.81 4.79
N ASP A 56 10.77 -9.19 5.61
CA ASP A 56 12.02 -8.59 5.15
C ASP A 56 13.14 -9.65 5.01
N VAL A 57 13.00 -10.80 5.66
CA VAL A 57 13.97 -11.89 5.67
C VAL A 57 13.59 -13.01 4.70
N PHE A 58 12.30 -13.14 4.42
CA PHE A 58 11.78 -14.23 3.60
C PHE A 58 12.02 -14.00 2.10
N THR A 59 12.62 -14.98 1.44
CA THR A 59 12.97 -14.95 0.02
C THR A 59 12.05 -15.78 -0.88
N GLY A 60 11.11 -16.56 -0.30
CA GLY A 60 10.17 -17.42 -1.02
C GLY A 60 8.95 -16.68 -1.60
N PRO A 61 8.04 -17.38 -2.31
CA PRO A 61 6.81 -16.80 -2.84
C PRO A 61 5.93 -16.26 -1.70
N LEU A 62 5.41 -15.02 -1.83
CA LEU A 62 4.54 -14.41 -0.80
C LEU A 62 3.29 -15.25 -0.52
N ALA A 63 2.78 -15.96 -1.51
CA ALA A 63 1.65 -16.89 -1.36
C ALA A 63 1.92 -18.05 -0.37
N THR A 64 3.20 -18.42 -0.15
CA THR A 64 3.59 -19.51 0.76
C THR A 64 3.84 -19.03 2.19
N LEU A 65 3.93 -17.73 2.43
CA LEU A 65 4.08 -17.13 3.77
C LEU A 65 2.81 -17.18 4.63
N GLY A 66 1.74 -17.81 4.14
CA GLY A 66 0.59 -18.25 4.94
C GLY A 66 -0.19 -17.16 5.69
N GLY A 67 -0.19 -15.89 5.22
CA GLY A 67 -1.00 -14.89 5.92
C GLY A 67 -0.96 -13.49 5.32
N THR A 68 -2.11 -12.81 5.39
CA THR A 68 -2.21 -11.36 5.19
C THR A 68 -1.49 -10.66 6.34
N GLY A 69 -0.58 -9.72 6.04
CA GLY A 69 0.00 -8.85 7.08
C GLY A 69 1.36 -9.24 7.63
N VAL A 70 2.11 -10.14 7.02
CA VAL A 70 3.47 -10.53 7.44
C VAL A 70 4.39 -9.31 7.66
N PHE A 71 4.18 -8.25 6.88
CA PHE A 71 4.93 -7.00 7.00
C PHE A 71 4.45 -6.10 8.15
N ALA A 72 3.20 -6.25 8.60
CA ALA A 72 2.63 -5.48 9.69
C ALA A 72 2.75 -6.16 11.06
N ALA A 73 2.78 -7.50 11.09
CA ALA A 73 2.71 -8.29 12.32
C ALA A 73 3.75 -7.89 13.38
N ALA A 74 5.02 -7.75 12.99
CA ALA A 74 6.08 -7.39 13.92
C ALA A 74 5.93 -5.95 14.46
N LEU A 75 5.50 -5.00 13.62
CA LEU A 75 5.21 -3.62 14.05
C LEU A 75 4.02 -3.58 15.00
N ARG A 76 2.94 -4.30 14.68
CA ARG A 76 1.75 -4.43 15.54
C ARG A 76 2.09 -5.04 16.89
N GLN A 77 2.93 -6.09 16.92
CA GLN A 77 3.38 -6.68 18.18
C GLN A 77 4.13 -5.66 19.02
N ARG A 78 5.05 -4.87 18.44
CA ARG A 78 5.74 -3.80 19.16
C ARG A 78 4.80 -2.72 19.69
N LEU A 79 3.76 -2.36 18.96
CA LEU A 79 2.74 -1.44 19.45
C LEU A 79 1.98 -2.04 20.64
N LEU A 80 1.57 -3.30 20.55
CA LEU A 80 0.84 -4.00 21.63
C LEU A 80 1.68 -4.22 22.88
N ASP A 81 2.97 -4.49 22.75
CA ASP A 81 3.90 -4.61 23.88
C ASP A 81 3.97 -3.30 24.69
N GLY A 82 3.75 -2.16 24.04
CA GLY A 82 3.47 -0.86 24.64
C GLY A 82 4.55 -0.36 25.58
N ALA A 83 4.12 0.25 26.70
CA ALA A 83 4.99 0.81 27.72
C ALA A 83 5.70 -0.25 28.56
N ASP A 84 5.21 -1.50 28.56
CA ASP A 84 5.82 -2.62 29.28
C ASP A 84 7.05 -3.20 28.53
N ALA A 85 7.22 -2.83 27.27
CA ALA A 85 8.39 -3.20 26.49
C ALA A 85 9.66 -2.51 27.01
N PRO A 86 10.83 -3.19 26.93
CA PRO A 86 12.12 -2.53 27.16
C PRO A 86 12.24 -1.25 26.32
N ALA A 87 12.88 -0.21 26.87
CA ALA A 87 12.94 1.12 26.24
C ALA A 87 13.44 1.08 24.79
N GLU A 88 14.41 0.21 24.49
CA GLU A 88 14.97 0.00 23.15
C GLU A 88 13.99 -0.70 22.17
N GLN A 89 12.91 -1.29 22.67
CA GLN A 89 11.91 -2.02 21.90
C GLN A 89 10.59 -1.27 21.78
N ARG A 90 10.41 -0.21 22.57
CA ARG A 90 9.18 0.57 22.60
C ARG A 90 8.88 1.19 21.24
N VAL A 91 7.60 1.15 20.84
CA VAL A 91 7.03 1.84 19.69
C VAL A 91 5.70 2.46 20.12
N ASP A 92 5.48 3.73 19.76
CA ASP A 92 4.28 4.46 20.10
C ASP A 92 3.34 4.62 18.90
N MET A 93 3.90 4.68 17.68
CA MET A 93 3.19 4.78 16.42
C MET A 93 3.88 3.93 15.35
N ALA A 94 3.12 3.33 14.44
CA ALA A 94 3.64 2.63 13.27
C ALA A 94 3.09 3.25 11.98
N VAL A 95 3.94 3.32 10.95
CA VAL A 95 3.55 3.75 9.60
C VAL A 95 3.49 2.57 8.67
N HIS A 96 2.37 2.45 7.96
CA HIS A 96 2.15 1.39 6.98
C HIS A 96 1.77 1.96 5.61
N SER A 97 2.27 1.35 4.54
CA SER A 97 1.59 1.44 3.25
C SER A 97 0.24 0.75 3.40
N LEU A 98 -0.86 1.49 3.26
CA LEU A 98 -2.19 0.98 3.63
C LEU A 98 -2.60 -0.27 2.84
N LYS A 99 -2.17 -0.38 1.58
CA LYS A 99 -2.42 -1.57 0.74
C LYS A 99 -1.79 -2.87 1.28
N ASP A 100 -0.75 -2.75 2.13
CA ASP A 100 -0.04 -3.88 2.71
C ASP A 100 -0.58 -4.24 4.11
N LEU A 101 -1.47 -3.39 4.66
CA LEU A 101 -2.09 -3.58 5.98
C LEU A 101 -3.35 -4.45 5.84
N PRO A 102 -3.50 -5.53 6.62
CA PRO A 102 -4.71 -6.35 6.61
C PRO A 102 -5.98 -5.51 6.76
N SER A 103 -7.03 -5.86 6.02
CA SER A 103 -8.33 -5.16 6.10
C SER A 103 -9.09 -5.45 7.39
N ALA A 104 -8.83 -6.61 8.02
CA ALA A 104 -9.39 -6.97 9.32
C ALA A 104 -8.83 -6.09 10.44
N PRO A 105 -9.67 -5.68 11.41
CA PRO A 105 -9.22 -4.98 12.61
C PRO A 105 -8.18 -5.79 13.41
N CYS A 106 -7.32 -5.10 14.12
CA CYS A 106 -6.39 -5.70 15.08
C CYS A 106 -6.81 -5.25 16.49
N PRO A 107 -7.32 -6.14 17.36
CA PRO A 107 -7.74 -5.75 18.71
C PRO A 107 -6.63 -5.02 19.47
N GLY A 108 -6.96 -3.92 20.12
CA GLY A 108 -6.03 -3.08 20.87
C GLY A 108 -5.27 -2.04 20.03
N LEU A 109 -5.43 -2.08 18.70
CA LEU A 109 -4.83 -1.13 17.77
C LEU A 109 -5.86 -0.45 16.89
N VAL A 110 -5.59 0.79 16.52
CA VAL A 110 -6.43 1.58 15.62
C VAL A 110 -5.59 2.27 14.56
N VAL A 111 -6.08 2.31 13.32
CA VAL A 111 -5.58 3.22 12.28
C VAL A 111 -6.13 4.60 12.60
N ALA A 112 -5.34 5.37 13.30
CA ALA A 112 -5.73 6.66 13.86
C ALA A 112 -5.82 7.77 12.82
N ALA A 113 -4.95 7.74 11.82
CA ALA A 113 -4.95 8.71 10.73
C ALA A 113 -4.57 8.05 9.40
N THR A 114 -5.10 8.61 8.34
CA THR A 114 -4.63 8.41 6.97
C THR A 114 -4.19 9.77 6.43
N LEU A 115 -2.93 9.85 6.01
CA LEU A 115 -2.41 11.09 5.42
C LEU A 115 -3.01 11.33 4.04
N LYS A 116 -2.87 12.55 3.54
CA LYS A 116 -3.26 12.88 2.17
C LYS A 116 -2.67 11.87 1.20
N ARG A 117 -3.52 11.29 0.37
CA ARG A 117 -3.17 10.21 -0.56
C ARG A 117 -2.21 10.73 -1.63
N GLU A 118 -1.10 10.04 -1.83
CA GLU A 118 -0.25 10.23 -3.00
C GLU A 118 -0.90 9.52 -4.20
N ASP A 119 -0.46 9.82 -5.42
CA ASP A 119 -0.97 9.25 -6.66
C ASP A 119 -1.22 7.74 -6.54
N PRO A 120 -2.48 7.29 -6.64
CA PRO A 120 -2.86 5.89 -6.44
C PRO A 120 -2.53 5.00 -7.64
N ARG A 121 -2.21 5.58 -8.81
CA ARG A 121 -2.02 4.85 -10.06
C ARG A 121 -0.85 3.88 -9.99
N ASP A 122 -0.91 2.90 -10.88
CA ASP A 122 0.27 2.13 -11.27
C ASP A 122 1.04 2.88 -12.37
N ALA A 123 2.31 2.57 -12.51
CA ALA A 123 3.19 3.11 -13.54
C ALA A 123 3.93 2.00 -14.25
N LEU A 124 4.07 2.16 -15.56
CA LEU A 124 5.03 1.40 -16.34
C LEU A 124 6.41 2.09 -16.27
N VAL A 125 7.44 1.31 -16.03
CA VAL A 125 8.83 1.69 -16.18
C VAL A 125 9.41 0.76 -17.24
N ALA A 126 9.63 1.27 -18.44
CA ALA A 126 10.02 0.49 -19.60
C ALA A 126 11.33 1.01 -20.20
N ARG A 127 12.07 0.14 -20.90
CA ARG A 127 13.19 0.57 -21.72
C ARG A 127 12.71 1.51 -22.84
N ASP A 128 13.58 2.36 -23.32
CA ASP A 128 13.40 3.18 -24.52
C ASP A 128 12.14 4.08 -24.52
N GLY A 129 11.58 4.39 -23.33
CA GLY A 129 10.38 5.22 -23.21
C GLY A 129 9.09 4.54 -23.72
N LEU A 130 9.05 3.20 -23.82
CA LEU A 130 7.89 2.45 -24.31
C LEU A 130 6.72 2.56 -23.34
N THR A 131 5.50 2.47 -23.90
CA THR A 131 4.22 2.41 -23.17
C THR A 131 3.61 1.01 -23.32
N VAL A 132 2.53 0.72 -22.59
CA VAL A 132 1.80 -0.57 -22.73
C VAL A 132 1.41 -0.81 -24.19
N ASP A 133 0.98 0.25 -24.91
CA ASP A 133 0.50 0.10 -26.28
C ASP A 133 1.66 -0.01 -27.30
N THR A 134 2.84 0.50 -26.98
CA THR A 134 4.01 0.49 -27.88
C THR A 134 5.02 -0.62 -27.59
N LEU A 135 4.84 -1.37 -26.48
CA LEU A 135 5.64 -2.56 -26.21
C LEU A 135 5.51 -3.56 -27.37
N PRO A 136 6.62 -4.06 -27.93
CA PRO A 136 6.59 -5.13 -28.94
C PRO A 136 5.83 -6.36 -28.47
N GLU A 137 5.26 -7.11 -29.40
CA GLU A 137 4.66 -8.42 -29.13
C GLU A 137 5.65 -9.36 -28.45
N GLY A 138 5.21 -10.09 -27.42
CA GLY A 138 6.05 -10.99 -26.64
C GLY A 138 6.98 -10.28 -25.66
N SER A 139 6.85 -8.93 -25.45
CA SER A 139 7.67 -8.22 -24.48
C SER A 139 7.46 -8.75 -23.06
N ARG A 140 8.57 -8.82 -22.30
CA ARG A 140 8.60 -9.33 -20.94
C ARG A 140 8.32 -8.21 -19.94
N VAL A 141 7.17 -8.31 -19.24
CA VAL A 141 6.73 -7.31 -18.25
C VAL A 141 6.74 -7.88 -16.85
N GLY A 142 7.60 -7.33 -15.99
CA GLY A 142 7.81 -7.80 -14.62
C GLY A 142 6.76 -7.25 -13.64
N THR A 143 6.07 -8.15 -12.93
CA THR A 143 5.24 -7.81 -11.76
C THR A 143 5.08 -9.02 -10.85
N GLY A 144 5.12 -8.81 -9.52
CA GLY A 144 4.77 -9.85 -8.54
C GLY A 144 3.35 -9.69 -7.98
N SER A 145 2.51 -8.87 -8.61
CA SER A 145 1.13 -8.61 -8.17
C SER A 145 0.15 -9.36 -9.07
N PRO A 146 -0.64 -10.32 -8.53
CA PRO A 146 -1.68 -11.02 -9.29
C PRO A 146 -2.67 -10.06 -9.94
N ARG A 147 -3.07 -9.00 -9.23
CA ARG A 147 -3.95 -7.94 -9.76
C ARG A 147 -3.40 -7.27 -11.02
N ARG A 148 -2.11 -6.89 -10.98
CA ARG A 148 -1.44 -6.27 -12.15
C ARG A 148 -1.30 -7.26 -13.28
N ALA A 149 -0.86 -8.48 -12.97
CA ALA A 149 -0.66 -9.53 -13.96
C ALA A 149 -1.96 -9.84 -14.73
N ALA A 150 -3.07 -10.01 -14.02
CA ALA A 150 -4.36 -10.29 -14.63
C ALA A 150 -4.86 -9.13 -15.52
N GLN A 151 -4.79 -7.89 -15.02
CA GLN A 151 -5.22 -6.73 -15.80
C GLN A 151 -4.30 -6.46 -17.02
N LEU A 152 -2.98 -6.69 -16.90
CA LEU A 152 -2.06 -6.59 -18.05
C LEU A 152 -2.38 -7.63 -19.13
N ARG A 153 -2.62 -8.89 -18.75
CA ARG A 153 -3.00 -9.95 -19.69
C ARG A 153 -4.31 -9.64 -20.41
N ALA A 154 -5.26 -9.05 -19.69
CA ALA A 154 -6.53 -8.60 -20.31
C ALA A 154 -6.32 -7.45 -21.31
N LEU A 155 -5.39 -6.52 -21.02
CA LEU A 155 -5.08 -5.39 -21.91
C LEU A 155 -4.22 -5.83 -23.11
N ARG A 156 -3.26 -6.71 -22.91
CA ARG A 156 -2.24 -7.15 -23.85
C ARG A 156 -1.94 -8.65 -23.63
N PRO A 157 -2.78 -9.54 -24.17
CA PRO A 157 -2.63 -10.99 -24.01
C PRO A 157 -1.37 -11.56 -24.66
N ASP A 158 -0.73 -10.80 -25.54
CA ASP A 158 0.53 -11.13 -26.21
C ASP A 158 1.78 -10.91 -25.32
N LEU A 159 1.67 -10.22 -24.18
CA LEU A 159 2.82 -9.96 -23.31
C LEU A 159 3.18 -11.17 -22.42
N GLU A 160 4.48 -11.39 -22.23
CA GLU A 160 5.00 -12.37 -21.25
C GLU A 160 5.06 -11.69 -19.87
N ILE A 161 4.15 -12.08 -18.96
CA ILE A 161 4.16 -11.57 -17.59
C ILE A 161 5.10 -12.39 -16.71
N VAL A 162 6.15 -11.73 -16.19
CA VAL A 162 7.21 -12.36 -15.39
C VAL A 162 7.00 -12.03 -13.91
N ASP A 163 6.99 -13.06 -13.04
CA ASP A 163 6.98 -12.83 -11.59
C ASP A 163 8.33 -12.26 -11.13
N ILE A 164 8.27 -11.09 -10.49
CA ILE A 164 9.45 -10.39 -9.96
C ILE A 164 9.29 -10.07 -8.47
N ARG A 165 10.39 -10.13 -7.73
CA ARG A 165 10.45 -9.86 -6.30
C ARG A 165 11.49 -8.78 -5.99
N GLY A 166 11.56 -8.39 -4.73
CA GLY A 166 12.51 -7.41 -4.24
C GLY A 166 11.91 -6.02 -4.02
N ASN A 167 12.74 -5.09 -3.59
CA ASN A 167 12.38 -3.69 -3.41
C ASN A 167 12.24 -2.97 -4.77
N VAL A 168 11.84 -1.69 -4.74
CA VAL A 168 11.62 -0.89 -5.96
C VAL A 168 12.89 -0.84 -6.82
N GLY A 169 14.07 -0.58 -6.23
CA GLY A 169 15.32 -0.54 -6.98
C GLY A 169 15.66 -1.86 -7.66
N THR A 170 15.55 -2.97 -6.92
CA THR A 170 15.77 -4.31 -7.46
C THR A 170 14.86 -4.60 -8.66
N ARG A 171 13.57 -4.22 -8.57
CA ARG A 171 12.61 -4.44 -9.67
C ARG A 171 12.91 -3.56 -10.88
N ILE A 172 13.31 -2.30 -10.68
CA ILE A 172 13.74 -1.40 -11.78
C ILE A 172 14.97 -1.98 -12.47
N GLY A 173 15.93 -2.52 -11.72
CA GLY A 173 17.14 -3.14 -12.28
C GLY A 173 16.87 -4.38 -13.14
N ARG A 174 15.63 -4.93 -13.14
CA ARG A 174 15.20 -5.97 -14.08
C ARG A 174 14.93 -5.44 -15.49
N VAL A 175 14.73 -4.12 -15.65
CA VAL A 175 14.50 -3.50 -16.96
C VAL A 175 15.82 -3.32 -17.69
N LYS A 176 15.86 -3.72 -18.95
CA LYS A 176 17.02 -3.55 -19.85
C LYS A 176 17.41 -2.07 -19.90
N GLY A 177 18.69 -1.77 -19.66
CA GLY A 177 19.22 -0.42 -19.64
C GLY A 177 19.01 0.35 -18.32
N LEU A 178 18.39 -0.26 -17.31
CA LEU A 178 18.16 0.33 -15.98
C LEU A 178 18.80 -0.49 -14.84
N GLU A 179 19.76 -1.35 -15.13
CA GLU A 179 20.39 -2.28 -14.19
C GLU A 179 21.08 -1.56 -13.02
N GLU A 180 21.60 -0.36 -13.25
CA GLU A 180 22.26 0.50 -12.24
C GLU A 180 21.32 0.88 -11.07
N HIS A 181 20.01 0.88 -11.33
CA HIS A 181 19.00 1.20 -10.32
C HIS A 181 18.73 0.06 -9.35
N SER A 182 19.33 -1.11 -9.55
CA SER A 182 19.14 -2.30 -8.66
C SER A 182 19.67 -2.06 -7.24
N GLY A 183 20.54 -1.06 -7.04
CA GLY A 183 21.23 -0.80 -5.77
C GLY A 183 22.34 -1.81 -5.45
N LYS A 184 22.66 -2.70 -6.39
CA LYS A 184 23.82 -3.64 -6.29
C LYS A 184 24.94 -3.15 -7.20
N GLN A 185 26.20 -3.36 -6.80
CA GLN A 185 27.31 -3.20 -7.74
C GLN A 185 27.09 -4.19 -8.89
N VAL A 186 26.86 -3.66 -10.08
CA VAL A 186 26.76 -4.45 -11.30
C VAL A 186 28.17 -4.96 -11.61
N VAL A 187 28.49 -6.15 -11.14
CA VAL A 187 29.60 -6.89 -11.69
C VAL A 187 29.16 -7.37 -13.07
N LEU A 188 29.52 -6.62 -14.11
CA LEU A 188 29.35 -7.04 -15.49
C LEU A 188 30.13 -8.35 -15.66
N ARG A 189 29.44 -9.49 -15.57
CA ARG A 189 29.99 -10.75 -16.02
C ARG A 189 30.03 -10.73 -17.55
N GLN A 190 31.12 -10.19 -18.07
CA GLN A 190 31.57 -10.51 -19.42
C GLN A 190 31.98 -11.99 -19.38
N ASN A 191 31.18 -12.88 -19.86
CA ASN A 191 31.31 -14.32 -20.06
C ASN A 191 30.23 -15.10 -19.33
N ALA A 192 29.03 -15.13 -19.89
CA ALA A 192 28.02 -16.13 -19.59
C ALA A 192 27.85 -17.05 -20.81
N GLU A 193 28.93 -17.75 -21.14
CA GLU A 193 28.83 -18.99 -21.90
C GLU A 193 28.95 -20.14 -20.90
N THR A 194 27.93 -21.04 -20.92
CA THR A 194 27.86 -22.33 -20.27
C THR A 194 27.79 -22.39 -18.74
N ASP A 195 26.59 -22.27 -18.20
CA ASP A 195 26.26 -22.95 -16.95
C ASP A 195 24.81 -23.52 -17.03
N GLU A 196 24.65 -24.68 -17.63
CA GLU A 196 23.39 -25.44 -17.74
C GLU A 196 22.83 -25.91 -16.38
N HIS A 197 23.51 -25.61 -15.28
CA HIS A 197 23.12 -26.03 -13.93
C HIS A 197 22.64 -24.89 -13.02
N ALA A 198 22.48 -23.64 -13.52
CA ALA A 198 22.05 -22.50 -12.74
C ALA A 198 20.51 -22.40 -12.51
N ASP A 199 19.73 -23.39 -12.94
CA ASP A 199 18.25 -23.34 -12.96
C ASP A 199 17.55 -23.91 -11.73
N ARG A 200 18.23 -24.08 -10.59
CA ARG A 200 17.62 -24.55 -9.33
C ARG A 200 18.01 -23.75 -8.09
N GLY A 201 18.05 -22.42 -8.20
CA GLY A 201 18.29 -21.53 -7.07
C GLY A 201 17.24 -20.43 -7.01
N VAL A 202 16.29 -20.54 -6.08
CA VAL A 202 15.46 -19.41 -5.64
C VAL A 202 16.42 -18.32 -5.17
N GLY A 203 16.53 -17.18 -5.93
CA GLY A 203 17.27 -16.02 -5.47
C GLY A 203 18.33 -15.42 -6.39
N THR A 204 18.59 -15.93 -7.59
CA THR A 204 19.41 -15.20 -8.57
C THR A 204 18.56 -14.14 -9.24
N GLU A 205 18.64 -12.91 -8.71
CA GLU A 205 18.01 -11.72 -9.33
C GLU A 205 18.65 -11.52 -10.71
N ARG A 206 17.86 -11.76 -11.74
CA ARG A 206 18.26 -11.50 -13.13
C ARG A 206 18.16 -9.98 -13.35
N LEU A 207 19.24 -9.33 -13.71
CA LEU A 207 19.24 -7.92 -14.12
C LEU A 207 19.00 -7.84 -15.63
N GLY A 208 18.27 -6.79 -16.07
CA GLY A 208 18.08 -6.52 -17.49
C GLY A 208 17.35 -7.60 -18.28
N ASP A 209 16.51 -8.41 -17.65
CA ASP A 209 15.80 -9.50 -18.31
C ASP A 209 14.33 -9.20 -18.66
N CYS A 210 13.85 -8.02 -18.31
CA CYS A 210 12.52 -7.51 -18.63
C CYS A 210 12.60 -6.32 -19.60
N ASP A 211 11.56 -6.13 -20.42
CA ASP A 211 11.39 -4.94 -21.25
C ASP A 211 10.74 -3.80 -20.45
N ALA A 212 9.92 -4.16 -19.44
CA ALA A 212 9.28 -3.23 -18.54
C ALA A 212 8.97 -3.87 -17.19
N VAL A 213 8.68 -3.03 -16.18
CA VAL A 213 8.11 -3.45 -14.90
C VAL A 213 6.94 -2.54 -14.51
N VAL A 214 5.96 -3.06 -13.75
CA VAL A 214 4.86 -2.25 -13.23
C VAL A 214 5.05 -2.03 -11.73
N LEU A 215 5.06 -0.74 -11.34
CA LEU A 215 5.27 -0.29 -9.97
C LEU A 215 4.16 0.72 -9.57
N ALA A 216 4.02 0.99 -8.28
CA ALA A 216 3.13 2.05 -7.82
C ALA A 216 3.80 3.41 -8.00
N VAL A 217 3.10 4.38 -8.59
CA VAL A 217 3.57 5.77 -8.76
C VAL A 217 4.03 6.35 -7.42
N SER A 218 3.22 6.20 -6.37
CA SER A 218 3.54 6.69 -5.02
C SER A 218 4.88 6.18 -4.48
N GLY A 219 5.24 4.93 -4.80
CA GLY A 219 6.53 4.36 -4.40
C GLY A 219 7.71 4.98 -5.17
N LEU A 220 7.53 5.22 -6.47
CA LEU A 220 8.54 5.86 -7.32
C LEU A 220 8.76 7.32 -6.91
N LYS A 221 7.69 8.10 -6.70
CA LYS A 221 7.76 9.49 -6.24
C LYS A 221 8.48 9.60 -4.90
N ARG A 222 8.09 8.82 -3.89
CA ARG A 222 8.71 8.83 -2.56
C ARG A 222 10.20 8.50 -2.58
N LEU A 223 10.66 7.74 -3.58
CA LEU A 223 12.08 7.42 -3.77
C LEU A 223 12.81 8.34 -4.76
N GLY A 224 12.17 9.41 -5.25
CA GLY A 224 12.76 10.33 -6.24
C GLY A 224 13.00 9.69 -7.60
N LYS A 225 12.25 8.63 -7.94
CA LYS A 225 12.39 7.86 -9.18
C LYS A 225 11.25 8.09 -10.18
N GLU A 226 10.50 9.16 -10.03
CA GLU A 226 9.38 9.53 -10.90
C GLU A 226 9.85 9.72 -12.37
N HIS A 227 11.04 10.22 -12.57
CA HIS A 227 11.66 10.42 -13.89
C HIS A 227 11.85 9.14 -14.71
N LEU A 228 11.73 7.95 -14.09
CA LEU A 228 11.80 6.65 -14.76
C LEU A 228 10.44 6.17 -15.27
N ILE A 229 9.36 6.86 -14.95
CA ILE A 229 8.01 6.48 -15.39
C ILE A 229 7.88 6.77 -16.88
N THR A 230 7.55 5.75 -17.66
CA THR A 230 7.28 5.87 -19.10
C THR A 230 5.81 6.01 -19.41
N GLU A 231 4.93 5.49 -18.51
CA GLU A 231 3.48 5.65 -18.60
C GLU A 231 2.84 5.60 -17.21
N TYR A 232 1.92 6.54 -16.94
CA TYR A 232 1.00 6.47 -15.81
C TYR A 232 -0.24 5.69 -16.25
N LEU A 233 -0.51 4.56 -15.62
CA LEU A 233 -1.62 3.69 -16.00
C LEU A 233 -2.93 4.25 -15.45
N ASP A 234 -3.79 4.71 -16.35
CA ASP A 234 -5.08 5.27 -15.99
C ASP A 234 -5.98 4.23 -15.29
N PRO A 235 -6.71 4.59 -14.20
CA PRO A 235 -7.59 3.66 -13.49
C PRO A 235 -8.68 3.03 -14.37
N SER A 236 -9.11 3.69 -15.44
CA SER A 236 -10.04 3.09 -16.40
C SER A 236 -9.46 1.86 -17.11
N ARG A 237 -8.12 1.83 -17.28
CA ARG A 237 -7.39 0.71 -17.88
C ARG A 237 -6.90 -0.27 -16.79
N MET A 238 -6.32 0.24 -15.72
CA MET A 238 -5.76 -0.57 -14.64
C MET A 238 -6.12 0.00 -13.27
N LEU A 239 -7.11 -0.60 -12.60
CA LEU A 239 -7.47 -0.22 -11.25
C LEU A 239 -6.35 -0.57 -10.26
N PRO A 240 -5.96 0.38 -9.40
CA PRO A 240 -4.90 0.18 -8.40
C PRO A 240 -5.29 -0.82 -7.31
N ALA A 241 -4.32 -1.17 -6.47
CA ALA A 241 -4.63 -1.92 -5.26
C ALA A 241 -5.41 -1.04 -4.27
N PRO A 242 -6.41 -1.60 -3.56
CA PRO A 242 -7.09 -0.88 -2.48
C PRO A 242 -6.10 -0.29 -1.48
N GLY A 243 -6.25 1.00 -1.17
CA GLY A 243 -5.35 1.75 -0.30
C GLY A 243 -3.99 2.12 -0.91
N GLN A 244 -3.76 1.88 -2.21
CA GLN A 244 -2.50 2.28 -2.85
C GLN A 244 -2.34 3.79 -2.82
N GLY A 245 -1.14 4.27 -2.48
CA GLY A 245 -0.83 5.69 -2.32
C GLY A 245 -1.03 6.22 -0.89
N ALA A 246 -1.96 5.64 -0.12
CA ALA A 246 -2.24 6.08 1.24
C ALA A 246 -1.23 5.50 2.26
N LEU A 247 -0.89 6.32 3.26
CA LEU A 247 -0.16 5.92 4.46
C LEU A 247 -1.14 5.85 5.63
N ALA A 248 -1.08 4.75 6.38
CA ALA A 248 -1.82 4.54 7.61
C ALA A 248 -0.91 4.75 8.82
N LEU A 249 -1.39 5.53 9.79
CA LEU A 249 -0.74 5.74 11.08
C LEU A 249 -1.50 4.92 12.12
N GLU A 250 -0.88 3.85 12.61
CA GLU A 250 -1.48 2.90 13.55
C GLU A 250 -0.89 3.11 14.95
N VAL A 251 -1.76 3.16 15.95
CA VAL A 251 -1.40 3.35 17.36
C VAL A 251 -2.23 2.43 18.23
N ARG A 252 -1.92 2.36 19.54
CA ARG A 252 -2.77 1.71 20.53
C ARG A 252 -4.09 2.47 20.68
N GLU A 253 -5.19 1.76 20.83
CA GLU A 253 -6.53 2.35 21.10
C GLU A 253 -6.50 3.27 22.34
N SER A 254 -5.74 2.90 23.37
CA SER A 254 -5.55 3.70 24.58
C SER A 254 -4.99 5.11 24.36
N GLU A 255 -4.35 5.38 23.23
CA GLU A 255 -3.84 6.71 22.88
C GLU A 255 -4.98 7.67 22.50
N PHE A 256 -6.12 7.15 22.09
CA PHE A 256 -7.29 7.92 21.68
C PHE A 256 -8.34 8.10 22.79
N GLY A 257 -8.36 7.26 23.81
CA GLY A 257 -9.35 7.31 24.88
C GLY A 257 -10.77 6.83 24.49
N ASN A 258 -11.09 6.72 23.20
CA ASN A 258 -12.30 6.09 22.69
C ASN A 258 -11.96 5.31 21.41
N PRO A 259 -12.16 3.99 21.41
CA PRO A 259 -11.74 3.13 20.31
C PRO A 259 -12.70 3.11 19.12
N ASP A 260 -13.83 3.82 19.13
CA ASP A 260 -14.77 3.77 18.01
C ASP A 260 -14.23 4.52 16.79
N PRO A 261 -13.84 3.83 15.71
CA PRO A 261 -13.35 4.48 14.50
C PRO A 261 -14.34 5.46 13.86
N ALA A 262 -15.65 5.27 14.07
CA ALA A 262 -16.68 6.17 13.58
C ALA A 262 -16.63 7.53 14.28
N VAL A 263 -16.09 7.56 15.51
CA VAL A 263 -15.98 8.77 16.33
C VAL A 263 -14.70 9.56 16.01
N LEU A 264 -13.71 8.96 15.33
CA LEU A 264 -12.46 9.64 14.95
C LEU A 264 -12.69 10.77 13.93
N ASP A 265 -13.82 10.76 13.25
CA ASP A 265 -14.20 11.79 12.28
C ASP A 265 -14.97 12.95 12.92
N ASP A 266 -15.38 12.83 14.20
CA ASP A 266 -15.99 13.90 14.98
C ASP A 266 -14.98 14.47 15.97
N ALA A 267 -14.39 15.61 15.63
CA ALA A 267 -13.37 16.27 16.43
C ALA A 267 -13.88 16.69 17.84
N GLU A 268 -15.20 16.79 18.06
CA GLU A 268 -15.79 17.06 19.38
C GLU A 268 -15.91 15.80 20.23
N LEU A 269 -16.15 14.64 19.60
CA LEU A 269 -16.29 13.34 20.28
C LEU A 269 -14.93 12.66 20.46
N ALA A 270 -14.02 12.83 19.49
CA ALA A 270 -12.65 12.35 19.58
C ALA A 270 -11.77 13.40 20.29
N ARG A 271 -11.85 13.47 21.62
CA ARG A 271 -10.94 14.30 22.43
C ARG A 271 -9.83 13.47 23.04
N PRO A 272 -8.76 13.14 22.30
CA PRO A 272 -7.64 12.42 22.87
C PRO A 272 -7.01 13.26 23.97
N THR A 273 -6.80 12.65 25.11
CA THR A 273 -6.15 13.30 26.25
C THR A 273 -4.65 13.49 26.01
N ARG A 274 -4.07 12.72 25.10
CA ARG A 274 -2.62 12.74 24.79
C ARG A 274 -2.34 13.57 23.53
N SER A 275 -1.19 14.24 23.51
CA SER A 275 -0.73 15.04 22.38
C SER A 275 -0.56 14.24 21.09
N LEU A 276 -0.16 12.96 21.17
CA LEU A 276 -0.08 12.06 20.00
C LEU A 276 -1.44 11.90 19.33
N GLY A 277 -2.49 11.60 20.08
CA GLY A 277 -3.84 11.44 19.55
C GLY A 277 -4.34 12.71 18.88
N ARG A 278 -4.14 13.88 19.52
CA ARG A 278 -4.50 15.19 18.91
C ARG A 278 -3.74 15.48 17.62
N ALA A 279 -2.44 15.17 17.61
CA ALA A 279 -1.61 15.34 16.42
C ALA A 279 -2.06 14.44 15.25
N LEU A 280 -2.49 13.21 15.55
CA LEU A 280 -2.99 12.28 14.54
C LEU A 280 -4.35 12.71 13.99
N ILE A 281 -5.24 13.27 14.82
CA ILE A 281 -6.50 13.85 14.32
C ILE A 281 -6.21 15.01 13.38
N ALA A 282 -5.30 15.93 13.74
CA ALA A 282 -4.92 17.05 12.89
C ALA A 282 -4.31 16.59 11.55
N ALA A 283 -3.61 15.45 11.55
CA ALA A 283 -2.98 14.89 10.34
C ALA A 283 -3.92 14.02 9.49
N ASN A 284 -5.11 13.67 10.01
CA ASN A 284 -6.02 12.80 9.28
C ASN A 284 -6.66 13.53 8.09
N HIS A 285 -6.40 13.08 6.87
CA HIS A 285 -7.00 13.61 5.66
C HIS A 285 -8.33 12.93 5.39
N TYR A 286 -9.42 13.63 5.63
CA TYR A 286 -10.78 13.09 5.63
C TYR A 286 -11.18 12.42 4.31
N GLU A 287 -10.97 13.08 3.17
CA GLU A 287 -11.31 12.50 1.86
C GLU A 287 -10.54 11.19 1.59
N THR A 288 -9.25 11.15 1.96
CA THR A 288 -8.47 9.91 1.87
C THR A 288 -9.06 8.84 2.78
N ARG A 289 -9.46 9.21 4.00
CA ARG A 289 -10.08 8.29 4.96
C ARG A 289 -11.34 7.66 4.39
N LEU A 290 -12.24 8.45 3.81
CA LEU A 290 -13.46 7.96 3.18
C LEU A 290 -13.15 6.99 2.03
N ALA A 291 -12.29 7.42 1.10
CA ALA A 291 -11.92 6.61 -0.05
C ALA A 291 -11.36 5.24 0.34
N VAL A 292 -10.37 5.22 1.24
CA VAL A 292 -9.74 3.95 1.63
C VAL A 292 -10.63 3.10 2.54
N SER A 293 -11.59 3.69 3.26
CA SER A 293 -12.58 2.94 4.04
C SER A 293 -13.50 2.14 3.12
N ALA A 294 -13.98 2.75 2.03
CA ALA A 294 -14.77 2.06 1.01
C ALA A 294 -13.98 0.92 0.34
N GLU A 295 -12.75 1.22 -0.11
CA GLU A 295 -11.87 0.23 -0.75
C GLU A 295 -11.56 -0.96 0.16
N ARG A 296 -11.32 -0.72 1.45
CA ARG A 296 -11.01 -1.77 2.43
C ARG A 296 -12.24 -2.57 2.86
N ALA A 297 -13.41 -1.91 2.94
CA ALA A 297 -14.68 -2.60 3.20
C ALA A 297 -15.04 -3.58 2.08
N LEU A 298 -14.80 -3.19 0.82
CA LEU A 298 -14.93 -4.08 -0.34
C LEU A 298 -14.02 -5.31 -0.20
N LEU A 299 -12.71 -5.13 0.09
CA LEU A 299 -11.79 -6.27 0.28
C LEU A 299 -12.22 -7.18 1.42
N ARG A 300 -12.65 -6.60 2.53
CA ARG A 300 -13.09 -7.33 3.72
C ARG A 300 -14.32 -8.19 3.40
N ARG A 301 -15.31 -7.63 2.68
CA ARG A 301 -16.54 -8.36 2.30
C ARG A 301 -16.30 -9.47 1.28
N LEU A 302 -15.32 -9.27 0.37
CA LEU A 302 -14.89 -10.30 -0.58
C LEU A 302 -14.02 -11.40 0.09
N GLU A 303 -13.71 -11.27 1.39
CA GLU A 303 -12.77 -12.15 2.11
C GLU A 303 -11.44 -12.36 1.39
N ALA A 304 -11.06 -11.36 0.62
CA ALA A 304 -9.93 -11.44 -0.29
C ALA A 304 -8.62 -11.12 0.41
N GLY A 305 -7.66 -12.02 0.30
CA GLY A 305 -6.28 -11.77 0.70
C GLY A 305 -5.51 -10.92 -0.31
N CYS A 306 -4.29 -10.50 0.05
CA CYS A 306 -3.39 -9.73 -0.84
C CYS A 306 -3.02 -10.44 -2.14
N ALA A 307 -3.29 -11.74 -2.25
CA ALA A 307 -3.02 -12.55 -3.44
C ALA A 307 -4.19 -12.56 -4.45
N ALA A 308 -5.36 -12.05 -4.09
CA ALA A 308 -6.49 -12.01 -5.00
C ALA A 308 -6.29 -10.96 -6.10
N PRO A 309 -6.72 -11.24 -7.34
CA PRO A 309 -6.58 -10.32 -8.47
C PRO A 309 -7.68 -9.24 -8.43
N ILE A 310 -7.71 -8.44 -7.35
CA ILE A 310 -8.71 -7.41 -7.09
C ILE A 310 -8.08 -6.03 -7.13
N GLY A 311 -8.67 -5.12 -7.90
CA GLY A 311 -8.38 -3.70 -7.91
C GLY A 311 -9.57 -2.91 -7.38
N ALA A 312 -9.30 -1.81 -6.66
CA ALA A 312 -10.34 -0.86 -6.31
C ALA A 312 -9.76 0.55 -6.15
N PHE A 313 -10.58 1.52 -6.50
CA PHE A 313 -10.26 2.93 -6.36
C PHE A 313 -11.51 3.73 -6.05
N ALA A 314 -11.45 4.50 -4.98
CA ALA A 314 -12.50 5.42 -4.60
C ALA A 314 -11.99 6.87 -4.62
N GLU A 315 -12.86 7.77 -5.05
CA GLU A 315 -12.60 9.22 -5.06
C GLU A 315 -13.91 9.99 -4.90
N ILE A 316 -13.82 11.26 -4.48
CA ILE A 316 -14.98 12.14 -4.42
C ILE A 316 -15.11 12.86 -5.76
N VAL A 317 -16.23 12.66 -6.43
CA VAL A 317 -16.56 13.26 -7.72
C VAL A 317 -17.90 14.00 -7.59
N GLU A 318 -17.92 15.28 -7.87
CA GLU A 318 -19.15 16.12 -7.84
C GLU A 318 -19.94 16.04 -6.50
N GLY A 319 -19.24 15.76 -5.41
CA GLY A 319 -19.85 15.68 -4.08
C GLY A 319 -20.30 14.28 -3.65
N ASP A 320 -20.13 13.26 -4.48
CA ASP A 320 -20.40 11.86 -4.16
C ASP A 320 -19.08 11.08 -4.02
N LEU A 321 -19.04 10.11 -3.10
CA LEU A 321 -17.96 9.13 -3.04
C LEU A 321 -18.25 8.02 -4.06
N VAL A 322 -17.41 7.95 -5.09
CA VAL A 322 -17.50 6.96 -6.18
C VAL A 322 -16.47 5.86 -5.96
N LEU A 323 -16.88 4.60 -5.95
CA LEU A 323 -16.01 3.43 -5.84
C LEU A 323 -16.09 2.60 -7.11
N SER A 324 -14.96 2.45 -7.80
CA SER A 324 -14.77 1.52 -8.92
C SER A 324 -13.98 0.31 -8.47
N ALA A 325 -14.40 -0.89 -8.85
CA ALA A 325 -13.74 -2.12 -8.51
C ALA A 325 -13.62 -3.07 -9.70
N VAL A 326 -12.62 -3.93 -9.68
CA VAL A 326 -12.41 -5.02 -10.63
C VAL A 326 -12.02 -6.29 -9.89
N VAL A 327 -12.63 -7.40 -10.30
CA VAL A 327 -12.22 -8.76 -9.94
C VAL A 327 -11.85 -9.46 -11.24
N ALA A 328 -10.69 -10.09 -11.29
CA ALA A 328 -10.17 -10.74 -12.48
C ALA A 328 -9.97 -12.24 -12.26
N SER A 329 -10.02 -13.04 -13.33
CA SER A 329 -9.44 -14.39 -13.33
C SER A 329 -7.91 -14.29 -13.26
N SER A 330 -7.26 -15.31 -12.72
CA SER A 330 -5.79 -15.31 -12.56
C SER A 330 -5.02 -15.26 -13.89
N ASP A 331 -5.63 -15.78 -14.95
CA ASP A 331 -5.10 -15.74 -16.32
C ASP A 331 -5.42 -14.45 -17.08
N GLY A 332 -6.32 -13.62 -16.54
CA GLY A 332 -6.73 -12.34 -17.12
C GLY A 332 -7.72 -12.46 -18.27
N THR A 333 -8.29 -13.66 -18.53
CA THR A 333 -9.28 -13.87 -19.61
C THR A 333 -10.61 -13.18 -19.32
N ASP A 334 -10.96 -13.11 -18.05
CA ASP A 334 -12.24 -12.55 -17.60
C ASP A 334 -12.04 -11.49 -16.52
N LEU A 335 -12.78 -10.38 -16.68
CA LEU A 335 -12.79 -9.25 -15.76
C LEU A 335 -14.25 -8.86 -15.45
N LEU A 336 -14.57 -8.82 -14.16
CA LEU A 336 -15.80 -8.22 -13.67
C LEU A 336 -15.49 -6.83 -13.14
N ARG A 337 -16.11 -5.80 -13.72
CA ARG A 337 -15.97 -4.41 -13.26
C ARG A 337 -17.32 -3.90 -12.78
N HIS A 338 -17.30 -3.19 -11.66
CA HIS A 338 -18.48 -2.53 -11.12
C HIS A 338 -18.11 -1.17 -10.51
N THR A 339 -19.01 -0.19 -10.68
CA THR A 339 -18.85 1.15 -10.11
C THR A 339 -20.17 1.56 -9.45
N SER A 340 -20.10 2.10 -8.25
CA SER A 340 -21.25 2.65 -7.54
C SER A 340 -20.82 3.89 -6.75
N ALA A 341 -21.80 4.70 -6.32
CA ALA A 341 -21.55 5.95 -5.60
C ALA A 341 -22.50 6.12 -4.41
N THR A 342 -22.10 6.98 -3.47
CA THR A 342 -22.93 7.39 -2.34
C THR A 342 -22.70 8.86 -2.02
N SER A 343 -23.78 9.57 -1.67
CA SER A 343 -23.74 10.93 -1.12
C SER A 343 -23.52 10.95 0.40
N GLU A 344 -23.46 9.78 1.05
CA GLU A 344 -23.15 9.66 2.47
C GLU A 344 -21.64 9.78 2.67
N LEU A 345 -21.16 10.99 2.91
CA LEU A 345 -19.73 11.31 3.07
C LEU A 345 -19.29 11.18 4.53
N ASP A 346 -19.53 10.02 5.13
CA ASP A 346 -18.99 9.61 6.43
C ASP A 346 -18.39 8.19 6.33
N VAL A 347 -17.62 7.80 7.34
CA VAL A 347 -16.94 6.48 7.32
C VAL A 347 -17.92 5.33 7.25
N PRO A 348 -19.04 5.32 8.01
CA PRO A 348 -20.07 4.28 7.87
C PRO A 348 -20.69 4.23 6.46
N GLY A 349 -20.94 5.39 5.82
CA GLY A 349 -21.45 5.47 4.44
C GLY A 349 -20.47 4.92 3.43
N ALA A 350 -19.20 5.27 3.57
CA ALA A 350 -18.10 4.74 2.76
C ALA A 350 -17.97 3.21 2.90
N GLU A 351 -18.06 2.69 4.12
CA GLU A 351 -18.02 1.24 4.36
C GLU A 351 -19.24 0.52 3.75
N ARG A 352 -20.45 1.10 3.90
CA ARG A 352 -21.66 0.58 3.23
C ARG A 352 -21.51 0.54 1.71
N LEU A 353 -20.92 1.58 1.10
CA LEU A 353 -20.62 1.57 -0.32
C LEU A 353 -19.69 0.42 -0.70
N GLY A 354 -18.60 0.22 0.05
CA GLY A 354 -17.65 -0.88 -0.17
C GLY A 354 -18.31 -2.26 -0.11
N VAL A 355 -19.14 -2.49 0.91
CA VAL A 355 -19.89 -3.74 1.06
C VAL A 355 -20.86 -3.96 -0.09
N ARG A 356 -21.62 -2.94 -0.48
CA ARG A 356 -22.57 -3.00 -1.61
C ARG A 356 -21.87 -3.38 -2.92
N VAL A 357 -20.77 -2.70 -3.26
CA VAL A 357 -20.00 -3.00 -4.49
C VAL A 357 -19.45 -4.43 -4.47
N ALA A 358 -19.02 -4.92 -3.29
CA ALA A 358 -18.58 -6.30 -3.15
C ALA A 358 -19.71 -7.30 -3.38
N GLU A 359 -20.90 -7.04 -2.83
CA GLU A 359 -22.07 -7.90 -3.00
C GLU A 359 -22.55 -7.94 -4.46
N ASP A 360 -22.56 -6.80 -5.14
CA ASP A 360 -22.89 -6.73 -6.56
C ASP A 360 -21.90 -7.57 -7.39
N LEU A 361 -20.60 -7.46 -7.13
CA LEU A 361 -19.57 -8.27 -7.79
C LEU A 361 -19.75 -9.77 -7.49
N LEU A 362 -20.11 -10.13 -6.25
CA LEU A 362 -20.40 -11.52 -5.88
C LEU A 362 -21.61 -12.07 -6.64
N GLN A 363 -22.68 -11.28 -6.81
CA GLN A 363 -23.83 -11.64 -7.62
C GLN A 363 -23.47 -11.82 -9.10
N MET A 364 -22.49 -11.05 -9.60
CA MET A 364 -21.96 -11.19 -10.96
C MET A 364 -21.05 -12.43 -11.11
N GLY A 365 -20.72 -13.16 -10.03
CA GLY A 365 -19.91 -14.37 -10.09
C GLY A 365 -18.44 -14.19 -9.67
N ALA A 366 -18.08 -13.11 -9.02
CA ALA A 366 -16.70 -12.80 -8.65
C ALA A 366 -16.03 -13.89 -7.78
N ALA A 367 -16.80 -14.57 -6.92
CA ALA A 367 -16.25 -15.65 -6.07
C ALA A 367 -15.69 -16.80 -6.91
N ALA A 368 -16.45 -17.27 -7.90
CA ALA A 368 -16.01 -18.34 -8.79
C ALA A 368 -14.84 -17.89 -9.68
N LEU A 369 -14.90 -16.63 -10.18
CA LEU A 369 -13.90 -16.08 -11.08
C LEU A 369 -12.51 -15.99 -10.42
N ALA A 370 -12.43 -15.50 -9.20
CA ALA A 370 -11.17 -15.27 -8.49
C ALA A 370 -10.83 -16.38 -7.48
N GLY A 371 -11.63 -17.45 -7.40
CA GLY A 371 -11.43 -18.55 -6.44
C GLY A 371 -11.50 -18.06 -4.97
N LEU A 372 -12.47 -17.19 -4.66
CA LEU A 372 -12.65 -16.64 -3.32
C LEU A 372 -13.48 -17.59 -2.46
N ASP A 373 -13.00 -17.88 -1.25
CA ASP A 373 -13.73 -18.65 -0.24
C ASP A 373 -14.65 -17.71 0.57
N VAL A 374 -15.67 -17.14 -0.07
CA VAL A 374 -16.64 -16.24 0.58
C VAL A 374 -17.66 -17.06 1.31
N LYS A 375 -17.79 -16.84 2.64
CA LYS A 375 -18.79 -17.46 3.52
C LYS A 375 -20.08 -16.66 3.60
#